data_d476a7ae4fb4afb456faa83843a22e8d
#
_entry.id   d476a7ae4fb4afb456faa83843a22e8d
#
_cell.length_a   1.000
_cell.length_b   1.000
_cell.length_c   1.000
_cell.angle_alpha   90.00
_cell.angle_beta   90.00
_cell.angle_gamma   90.00
#
_symmetry.space_group_name_H-M   'P 1'
#
loop_
_entity.id
_entity.type
_entity.pdbx_description
1 polymer ?
#
loop_
_entity_poly.entity_id
_entity_poly.type
_entity_poly.pdbx_seq_one_letter_code
_entity_poly.pdbx_strand_id
1 'polypeptide(L)'
;MKFRVPRLIIRTASSTSSSSTAPSTSRVSFKDIQNNKHGLSFELDVTMREGHHDMKTFGLGFLRSVSNREHQAHTLASLHAPYAAMEFCLHEIVHKNTNTKLRKFWNKISKDVEKSNALKEDVRMLGGNELPLPAADRYVAAIHRAALNRCSENYPSSEGDLLLAHMYVRYLADLFGGSMLGKPTELALGLEANSLKFYTPNNGPHELMIKYHKLQFIEMFYDELNKCGHEMTAERRQLVVQEAILAFKLNADIFTEREGFLSGALLGGCKLVSGYLKSLMSLRY
;
A
#
# COMPACT_ATOMS: atom_id res chain seq x y z
N MET A 1 8.91 -6.43 -22.34
CA MET A 1 8.64 -5.02 -22.69
C MET A 1 9.23 -4.15 -21.58
N LYS A 2 10.34 -3.43 -21.86
CA LYS A 2 11.00 -2.58 -20.85
C LYS A 2 10.30 -1.22 -20.85
N PHE A 3 9.61 -0.89 -19.77
CA PHE A 3 9.08 0.46 -19.61
C PHE A 3 10.21 1.44 -19.31
N ARG A 4 10.49 2.33 -20.27
CA ARG A 4 11.39 3.47 -20.08
C ARG A 4 10.65 4.57 -19.35
N VAL A 5 11.11 4.91 -18.14
CA VAL A 5 10.67 6.09 -17.42
C VAL A 5 11.26 7.35 -18.08
N PRO A 6 10.48 8.38 -18.42
CA PRO A 6 11.01 9.59 -19.04
C PRO A 6 11.96 10.33 -18.08
N ARG A 7 13.13 10.70 -18.57
CA ARG A 7 14.06 11.61 -17.90
C ARG A 7 13.50 13.03 -17.91
N LEU A 8 13.18 13.55 -16.75
CA LEU A 8 12.85 14.96 -16.58
C LEU A 8 14.17 15.75 -16.47
N ILE A 9 14.48 16.55 -17.50
CA ILE A 9 15.60 17.50 -17.49
C ILE A 9 15.15 18.76 -16.77
N ILE A 10 15.69 19.01 -15.58
CA ILE A 10 15.51 20.27 -14.85
C ILE A 10 16.67 21.19 -15.22
N ARG A 11 16.36 22.26 -15.94
CA ARG A 11 17.28 23.38 -16.17
C ARG A 11 17.43 24.18 -14.88
N THR A 12 18.65 24.30 -14.40
CA THR A 12 19.03 25.17 -13.28
C THR A 12 19.17 26.61 -13.77
N ALA A 13 18.34 27.50 -13.25
CA ALA A 13 18.59 28.95 -13.35
C ALA A 13 19.46 29.37 -12.14
N SER A 14 20.63 29.87 -12.42
CA SER A 14 21.52 30.49 -11.42
C SER A 14 21.05 31.91 -11.13
N SER A 15 20.76 32.23 -9.87
CA SER A 15 20.73 33.60 -9.36
C SER A 15 21.38 33.63 -7.98
N THR A 16 22.36 34.52 -7.89
CA THR A 16 23.21 34.83 -6.73
C THR A 16 22.47 35.59 -5.64
N SER A 17 22.91 35.34 -4.42
CA SER A 17 23.03 36.19 -3.22
C SER A 17 22.03 36.06 -2.10
N SER A 18 22.65 35.96 -0.97
CA SER A 18 22.36 36.34 0.42
C SER A 18 22.04 35.21 1.39
N SER A 19 22.97 35.07 2.31
CA SER A 19 23.08 34.17 3.44
C SER A 19 21.93 34.36 4.43
N SER A 20 21.16 33.28 4.62
CA SER A 20 20.50 32.97 5.88
C SER A 20 20.55 31.45 6.06
N THR A 21 21.30 31.02 7.08
CA THR A 21 21.47 29.61 7.45
C THR A 21 20.17 29.05 8.03
N ALA A 22 19.32 28.55 7.13
CA ALA A 22 18.28 27.58 7.48
C ALA A 22 18.87 26.16 7.36
N PRO A 23 18.51 25.19 8.23
CA PRO A 23 19.03 23.84 8.12
C PRO A 23 18.67 23.27 6.76
N SER A 24 19.68 22.84 5.99
CA SER A 24 19.53 22.21 4.69
C SER A 24 18.78 20.89 4.87
N THR A 25 17.47 20.89 4.63
CA THR A 25 16.71 19.65 4.42
C THR A 25 17.21 19.07 3.10
N SER A 26 18.18 18.16 3.16
CA SER A 26 18.64 17.40 2.00
C SER A 26 17.42 16.72 1.37
N ARG A 27 17.17 17.01 0.10
CA ARG A 27 16.07 16.38 -0.65
C ARG A 27 16.38 14.90 -0.84
N VAL A 28 15.71 14.04 -0.09
CA VAL A 28 15.79 12.58 -0.25
C VAL A 28 15.28 12.21 -1.63
N SER A 29 16.07 11.48 -2.40
CA SER A 29 15.68 10.93 -3.69
C SER A 29 15.22 9.48 -3.55
N PHE A 30 14.42 9.01 -4.51
CA PHE A 30 14.02 7.58 -4.55
C PHE A 30 15.23 6.64 -4.64
N LYS A 31 16.33 7.10 -5.27
CA LYS A 31 17.59 6.36 -5.36
C LYS A 31 18.27 6.24 -4.00
N ASP A 32 18.19 7.29 -3.17
CA ASP A 32 18.76 7.28 -1.82
C ASP A 32 18.03 6.26 -0.93
N ILE A 33 16.71 6.21 -1.01
CA ILE A 33 15.89 5.20 -0.31
C ILE A 33 16.29 3.78 -0.74
N GLN A 34 16.52 3.53 -2.02
CA GLN A 34 16.95 2.22 -2.51
C GLN A 34 18.36 1.84 -2.07
N ASN A 35 19.26 2.80 -1.95
CA ASN A 35 20.66 2.55 -1.56
C ASN A 35 20.81 2.36 -0.04
N ASN A 36 19.90 2.91 0.77
CA ASN A 36 19.96 2.86 2.23
C ASN A 36 19.22 1.65 2.83
N LYS A 37 18.74 0.73 2.01
CA LYS A 37 18.06 -0.47 2.49
C LYS A 37 19.01 -1.41 3.20
N HIS A 38 18.70 -1.75 4.43
CA HIS A 38 19.42 -2.71 5.27
C HIS A 38 18.45 -3.42 6.22
N GLY A 39 18.90 -4.42 6.95
CA GLY A 39 18.10 -5.11 7.96
C GLY A 39 16.83 -5.74 7.40
N LEU A 40 15.75 -5.71 8.20
CA LEU A 40 14.48 -6.37 7.87
C LEU A 40 13.85 -5.83 6.57
N SER A 41 13.96 -4.53 6.32
CA SER A 41 13.42 -3.94 5.09
C SER A 41 14.12 -4.47 3.83
N PHE A 42 15.43 -4.70 3.91
CA PHE A 42 16.19 -5.29 2.81
C PHE A 42 15.83 -6.76 2.58
N GLU A 43 15.71 -7.54 3.66
CA GLU A 43 15.30 -8.96 3.60
C GLU A 43 13.92 -9.10 2.94
N LEU A 44 12.95 -8.27 3.34
CA LEU A 44 11.61 -8.23 2.75
C LEU A 44 11.63 -7.83 1.27
N ASP A 45 12.39 -6.80 0.91
CA ASP A 45 12.47 -6.31 -0.46
C ASP A 45 13.09 -7.34 -1.43
N VAL A 46 14.15 -8.04 -1.00
CA VAL A 46 14.78 -9.10 -1.80
C VAL A 46 13.77 -10.20 -2.06
N THR A 47 13.12 -10.68 -1.01
CA THR A 47 12.13 -11.76 -1.09
C THR A 47 10.94 -11.38 -1.97
N MET A 48 10.44 -10.16 -1.85
CA MET A 48 9.31 -9.71 -2.67
C MET A 48 9.68 -9.54 -4.15
N ARG A 49 10.93 -9.18 -4.48
CA ARG A 49 11.40 -9.12 -5.88
C ARG A 49 11.46 -10.49 -6.53
N GLU A 50 11.86 -11.50 -5.79
CA GLU A 50 11.92 -12.90 -6.27
C GLU A 50 10.51 -13.47 -6.50
N GLY A 51 9.51 -13.03 -5.69
CA GLY A 51 8.10 -13.41 -5.81
C GLY A 51 7.31 -12.67 -6.91
N HIS A 52 7.95 -11.82 -7.72
CA HIS A 52 7.27 -10.96 -8.72
C HIS A 52 6.61 -11.69 -9.91
N HIS A 53 6.58 -13.01 -9.94
CA HIS A 53 5.83 -13.76 -10.95
C HIS A 53 4.32 -13.41 -10.96
N ASP A 54 3.77 -12.90 -9.85
CA ASP A 54 2.35 -12.59 -9.69
C ASP A 54 1.96 -11.14 -10.11
N MET A 55 2.90 -10.29 -10.52
CA MET A 55 2.60 -8.91 -10.95
C MET A 55 1.65 -8.84 -12.15
N LYS A 56 1.68 -9.83 -13.05
CA LYS A 56 0.72 -9.93 -14.17
C LYS A 56 -0.69 -10.18 -13.65
N THR A 57 -0.82 -11.02 -12.66
CA THR A 57 -2.07 -11.36 -11.98
C THR A 57 -2.68 -10.14 -11.31
N PHE A 58 -1.86 -9.35 -10.62
CA PHE A 58 -2.31 -8.06 -10.04
C PHE A 58 -2.82 -7.09 -11.11
N GLY A 59 -2.07 -6.93 -12.21
CA GLY A 59 -2.47 -6.05 -13.30
C GLY A 59 -3.80 -6.45 -13.92
N LEU A 60 -4.00 -7.73 -14.18
CA LEU A 60 -5.26 -8.26 -14.70
C LEU A 60 -6.40 -8.13 -13.67
N GLY A 61 -6.13 -8.38 -12.40
CA GLY A 61 -7.09 -8.19 -11.31
C GLY A 61 -7.54 -6.75 -11.19
N PHE A 62 -6.62 -5.80 -11.27
CA PHE A 62 -6.95 -4.38 -11.32
C PHE A 62 -7.80 -4.04 -12.54
N LEU A 63 -7.43 -4.47 -13.75
CA LEU A 63 -8.24 -4.24 -14.94
C LEU A 63 -9.67 -4.79 -14.79
N ARG A 64 -9.79 -5.98 -14.21
CA ARG A 64 -11.10 -6.55 -13.91
C ARG A 64 -11.89 -5.68 -12.91
N SER A 65 -11.27 -5.20 -11.86
CA SER A 65 -11.95 -4.37 -10.85
C SER A 65 -12.56 -3.11 -11.45
N VAL A 66 -11.91 -2.47 -12.42
CA VAL A 66 -12.39 -1.25 -13.07
C VAL A 66 -13.35 -1.51 -14.26
N SER A 67 -13.75 -2.76 -14.49
CA SER A 67 -14.68 -3.09 -15.57
C SER A 67 -16.11 -2.56 -15.33
N ASN A 68 -16.54 -2.39 -14.08
CA ASN A 68 -17.77 -1.72 -13.68
C ASN A 68 -17.73 -1.35 -12.18
N ARG A 69 -18.70 -0.53 -11.74
CA ARG A 69 -18.79 -0.04 -10.35
C ARG A 69 -18.98 -1.17 -9.34
N GLU A 70 -19.75 -2.17 -9.69
CA GLU A 70 -20.02 -3.35 -8.85
C GLU A 70 -18.72 -4.13 -8.60
N HIS A 71 -17.97 -4.44 -9.66
CA HIS A 71 -16.68 -5.13 -9.53
C HIS A 71 -15.68 -4.33 -8.67
N GLN A 72 -15.66 -3.01 -8.84
CA GLN A 72 -14.82 -2.15 -8.01
C GLN A 72 -15.26 -2.17 -6.56
N ALA A 73 -16.56 -2.00 -6.28
CA ALA A 73 -17.12 -2.05 -4.93
C ALA A 73 -16.77 -3.36 -4.22
N HIS A 74 -16.96 -4.48 -4.92
CA HIS A 74 -16.59 -5.78 -4.38
C HIS A 74 -15.10 -5.96 -4.12
N THR A 75 -14.24 -5.41 -4.99
CA THR A 75 -12.78 -5.45 -4.77
C THR A 75 -12.41 -4.63 -3.54
N LEU A 76 -12.98 -3.43 -3.40
CA LEU A 76 -12.75 -2.57 -2.23
C LEU A 76 -13.32 -3.19 -0.95
N ALA A 77 -14.49 -3.85 -0.98
CA ALA A 77 -15.04 -4.58 0.16
C ALA A 77 -14.11 -5.74 0.59
N SER A 78 -13.56 -6.47 -0.38
CA SER A 78 -12.61 -7.55 -0.10
C SER A 78 -11.25 -7.04 0.40
N LEU A 79 -10.84 -5.82 0.04
CA LEU A 79 -9.68 -5.15 0.61
C LEU A 79 -9.98 -4.57 2.00
N HIS A 80 -11.20 -4.06 2.23
CA HIS A 80 -11.60 -3.50 3.52
C HIS A 80 -11.40 -4.49 4.67
N ALA A 81 -11.80 -5.75 4.50
CA ALA A 81 -11.74 -6.74 5.56
C ALA A 81 -10.30 -6.94 6.14
N PRO A 82 -9.25 -7.19 5.36
CA PRO A 82 -7.89 -7.31 5.88
C PRO A 82 -7.32 -5.99 6.44
N TYR A 83 -7.68 -4.81 5.87
CA TYR A 83 -7.28 -3.54 6.47
C TYR A 83 -7.91 -3.34 7.84
N ALA A 84 -9.22 -3.54 7.97
CA ALA A 84 -9.94 -3.41 9.22
C ALA A 84 -9.39 -4.38 10.29
N ALA A 85 -9.13 -5.63 9.93
CA ALA A 85 -8.55 -6.62 10.84
C ALA A 85 -7.12 -6.22 11.29
N MET A 86 -6.28 -5.75 10.36
CA MET A 86 -4.91 -5.35 10.66
C MET A 86 -4.88 -4.11 11.57
N GLU A 87 -5.67 -3.08 11.24
CA GLU A 87 -5.79 -1.85 12.02
C GLU A 87 -6.32 -2.16 13.43
N PHE A 88 -7.36 -3.01 13.53
CA PHE A 88 -7.87 -3.48 14.82
C PHE A 88 -6.78 -4.17 15.66
N CYS A 89 -6.06 -5.13 15.09
CA CYS A 89 -4.99 -5.85 15.79
C CYS A 89 -3.86 -4.92 16.24
N LEU A 90 -3.47 -3.95 15.41
CA LEU A 90 -2.43 -2.98 15.74
C LEU A 90 -2.87 -2.05 16.88
N HIS A 91 -4.13 -1.59 16.90
CA HIS A 91 -4.68 -0.82 18.01
C HIS A 91 -4.75 -1.63 19.30
N GLU A 92 -5.11 -2.90 19.24
CA GLU A 92 -5.10 -3.79 20.41
C GLU A 92 -3.69 -3.95 21.01
N ILE A 93 -2.65 -4.08 20.16
CA ILE A 93 -1.25 -4.15 20.62
C ILE A 93 -0.84 -2.84 21.31
N VAL A 94 -1.25 -1.70 20.74
CA VAL A 94 -1.02 -0.37 21.36
C VAL A 94 -1.70 -0.28 22.70
N HIS A 95 -2.95 -0.67 22.78
CA HIS A 95 -3.75 -0.61 24.02
C HIS A 95 -3.19 -1.54 25.12
N LYS A 96 -2.86 -2.77 24.76
CA LYS A 96 -2.31 -3.77 25.70
C LYS A 96 -0.85 -3.50 26.07
N ASN A 97 -0.15 -2.63 25.35
CA ASN A 97 1.27 -2.29 25.55
C ASN A 97 2.21 -3.52 25.52
N THR A 98 1.89 -4.51 24.72
CA THR A 98 2.60 -5.80 24.68
C THR A 98 3.88 -5.76 23.84
N ASN A 99 3.95 -4.90 22.79
CA ASN A 99 5.11 -4.73 21.93
C ASN A 99 5.46 -3.25 21.80
N THR A 100 6.44 -2.81 22.57
CA THR A 100 6.81 -1.38 22.64
C THR A 100 7.26 -0.80 21.29
N LYS A 101 7.96 -1.58 20.44
CA LYS A 101 8.48 -1.10 19.14
C LYS A 101 7.39 -1.01 18.09
N LEU A 102 6.63 -2.09 17.94
CA LEU A 102 5.49 -2.08 17.02
C LEU A 102 4.49 -0.99 17.42
N ARG A 103 4.25 -0.80 18.74
CA ARG A 103 3.43 0.31 19.24
C ARG A 103 3.97 1.68 18.84
N LYS A 104 5.28 1.93 19.03
CA LYS A 104 5.92 3.20 18.63
C LYS A 104 5.80 3.41 17.13
N PHE A 105 6.04 2.37 16.35
CA PHE A 105 5.91 2.41 14.91
C PHE A 105 4.48 2.74 14.50
N TRP A 106 3.48 1.99 14.99
CA TRP A 106 2.08 2.21 14.66
C TRP A 106 1.60 3.61 15.04
N ASN A 107 1.87 4.07 16.26
CA ASN A 107 1.52 5.42 16.70
C ASN A 107 2.10 6.54 15.82
N LYS A 108 3.23 6.26 15.17
CA LYS A 108 3.89 7.24 14.30
C LYS A 108 3.24 7.32 12.92
N ILE A 109 2.67 6.22 12.41
CA ILE A 109 2.18 6.14 11.04
C ILE A 109 0.67 6.02 10.89
N SER A 110 -0.06 5.58 11.92
CA SER A 110 -1.47 5.20 11.83
C SER A 110 -2.33 6.26 11.14
N LYS A 111 -2.20 7.54 11.54
CA LYS A 111 -2.98 8.65 10.98
C LYS A 111 -2.82 8.84 9.47
N ASP A 112 -1.65 8.43 8.93
CA ASP A 112 -1.32 8.59 7.52
C ASP A 112 -1.69 7.36 6.67
N VAL A 113 -1.71 6.17 7.29
CA VAL A 113 -1.84 4.90 6.57
C VAL A 113 -3.16 4.18 6.77
N GLU A 114 -3.94 4.46 7.80
CA GLU A 114 -5.25 3.83 8.03
C GLU A 114 -6.17 4.03 6.82
N LYS A 115 -6.75 2.94 6.34
CA LYS A 115 -7.55 2.91 5.11
C LYS A 115 -8.94 2.27 5.28
N SER A 116 -9.21 1.60 6.40
CA SER A 116 -10.48 0.88 6.57
C SER A 116 -11.70 1.80 6.42
N ASN A 117 -11.68 2.98 7.02
CA ASN A 117 -12.79 3.93 6.90
C ASN A 117 -12.96 4.44 5.46
N ALA A 118 -11.85 4.79 4.78
CA ALA A 118 -11.87 5.24 3.39
C ALA A 118 -12.44 4.15 2.46
N LEU A 119 -12.00 2.90 2.63
CA LEU A 119 -12.50 1.75 1.89
C LEU A 119 -14.01 1.54 2.10
N LYS A 120 -14.48 1.63 3.34
CA LYS A 120 -15.89 1.49 3.69
C LYS A 120 -16.76 2.58 3.04
N GLU A 121 -16.28 3.82 3.03
CA GLU A 121 -16.98 4.92 2.37
C GLU A 121 -17.02 4.75 0.85
N ASP A 122 -15.92 4.32 0.23
CA ASP A 122 -15.84 4.09 -1.21
C ASP A 122 -16.77 2.96 -1.66
N VAL A 123 -16.84 1.86 -0.88
CA VAL A 123 -17.80 0.75 -1.15
C VAL A 123 -19.23 1.28 -1.17
N ARG A 124 -19.63 2.09 -0.19
CA ARG A 124 -20.97 2.68 -0.13
C ARG A 124 -21.24 3.63 -1.31
N MET A 125 -20.28 4.48 -1.64
CA MET A 125 -20.38 5.43 -2.76
C MET A 125 -20.56 4.71 -4.09
N LEU A 126 -19.94 3.55 -4.27
CA LEU A 126 -20.08 2.71 -5.45
C LEU A 126 -21.41 1.90 -5.49
N GLY A 127 -22.22 1.97 -4.43
CA GLY A 127 -23.48 1.23 -4.32
C GLY A 127 -23.28 -0.27 -4.04
N GLY A 128 -22.11 -0.64 -3.52
CA GLY A 128 -21.76 -2.03 -3.22
C GLY A 128 -22.30 -2.51 -1.88
N ASN A 129 -22.59 -3.80 -1.79
CA ASN A 129 -22.82 -4.52 -0.55
C ASN A 129 -21.47 -4.98 0.01
N GLU A 130 -21.29 -4.86 1.33
CA GLU A 130 -20.02 -5.09 2.04
C GLU A 130 -19.67 -6.59 2.22
N LEU A 131 -20.10 -7.48 1.30
CA LEU A 131 -19.77 -8.90 1.42
C LEU A 131 -18.38 -9.17 0.81
N PRO A 132 -17.38 -9.45 1.65
CA PRO A 132 -16.04 -9.77 1.18
C PRO A 132 -16.03 -11.15 0.48
N LEU A 133 -15.02 -11.38 -0.36
CA LEU A 133 -14.75 -12.68 -0.95
C LEU A 133 -14.15 -13.65 0.10
N PRO A 134 -14.29 -14.97 -0.07
CA PRO A 134 -13.62 -15.97 0.79
C PRO A 134 -12.10 -15.78 0.88
N ALA A 135 -11.45 -15.24 -0.15
CA ALA A 135 -10.04 -14.86 -0.12
C ALA A 135 -9.75 -13.80 0.96
N ALA A 136 -10.66 -12.83 1.15
CA ALA A 136 -10.52 -11.83 2.19
C ALA A 136 -10.62 -12.45 3.59
N ASP A 137 -11.52 -13.42 3.79
CA ASP A 137 -11.66 -14.13 5.07
C ASP A 137 -10.39 -14.92 5.41
N ARG A 138 -9.77 -15.58 4.42
CA ARG A 138 -8.47 -16.26 4.60
C ARG A 138 -7.37 -15.28 4.99
N TYR A 139 -7.40 -14.08 4.38
CA TYR A 139 -6.43 -13.04 4.72
C TYR A 139 -6.65 -12.49 6.14
N VAL A 140 -7.89 -12.22 6.54
CA VAL A 140 -8.27 -11.83 7.91
C VAL A 140 -7.80 -12.88 8.93
N ALA A 141 -8.05 -14.16 8.66
CA ALA A 141 -7.59 -15.25 9.53
C ALA A 141 -6.05 -15.27 9.69
N ALA A 142 -5.30 -15.01 8.61
CA ALA A 142 -3.84 -14.90 8.66
C ALA A 142 -3.38 -13.71 9.51
N ILE A 143 -4.03 -12.54 9.40
CA ILE A 143 -3.73 -11.36 10.21
C ILE A 143 -3.98 -11.64 11.69
N HIS A 144 -5.11 -12.23 12.07
CA HIS A 144 -5.38 -12.59 13.47
C HIS A 144 -4.36 -13.60 14.01
N ARG A 145 -3.99 -14.61 13.22
CA ARG A 145 -2.93 -15.55 13.61
C ARG A 145 -1.59 -14.84 13.80
N ALA A 146 -1.23 -13.91 12.90
CA ALA A 146 0.01 -13.11 13.00
C ALA A 146 0.02 -12.24 14.26
N ALA A 147 -1.13 -11.64 14.62
CA ALA A 147 -1.27 -10.83 15.82
C ALA A 147 -1.12 -11.64 17.12
N LEU A 148 -1.60 -12.89 17.13
CA LEU A 148 -1.55 -13.77 18.30
C LEU A 148 -0.24 -14.57 18.40
N ASN A 149 0.60 -14.52 17.38
CA ASN A 149 1.84 -15.30 17.36
C ASN A 149 2.85 -14.76 18.39
N ARG A 150 3.02 -15.51 19.47
CA ARG A 150 4.02 -15.27 20.51
C ARG A 150 5.24 -16.15 20.26
N CYS A 151 6.40 -15.53 20.24
CA CYS A 151 7.67 -16.25 20.09
C CYS A 151 8.18 -16.70 21.47
N SER A 152 7.68 -17.79 22.01
CA SER A 152 8.04 -18.36 23.32
C SER A 152 7.73 -17.47 24.55
N GLU A 153 7.52 -18.09 25.69
CA GLU A 153 7.27 -17.41 26.97
C GLU A 153 8.41 -16.48 27.42
N ASN A 154 9.61 -16.67 26.86
CA ASN A 154 10.81 -15.89 27.19
C ASN A 154 10.92 -14.53 26.47
N TYR A 155 10.05 -14.25 25.48
CA TYR A 155 10.07 -12.98 24.74
C TYR A 155 8.65 -12.40 24.58
N PRO A 156 8.05 -11.88 25.66
CA PRO A 156 6.70 -11.28 25.60
C PRO A 156 6.64 -10.03 24.69
N SER A 157 7.80 -9.40 24.39
CA SER A 157 7.89 -8.24 23.50
C SER A 157 7.76 -8.57 22.01
N SER A 158 7.58 -9.83 21.64
CA SER A 158 7.46 -10.28 20.25
C SER A 158 6.01 -10.48 19.78
N GLU A 159 5.01 -10.22 20.64
CA GLU A 159 3.60 -10.32 20.25
C GLU A 159 3.28 -9.39 19.08
N GLY A 160 2.73 -9.95 18.02
CA GLY A 160 2.35 -9.20 16.83
C GLY A 160 3.48 -8.83 15.85
N ASP A 161 4.73 -9.26 16.07
CA ASP A 161 5.83 -8.97 15.14
C ASP A 161 5.53 -9.38 13.69
N LEU A 162 4.76 -10.46 13.49
CA LEU A 162 4.38 -10.92 12.16
C LEU A 162 3.44 -9.93 11.45
N LEU A 163 2.76 -9.01 12.17
CA LEU A 163 1.99 -7.95 11.56
C LEU A 163 2.86 -6.97 10.75
N LEU A 164 4.16 -6.87 11.05
CA LEU A 164 5.10 -6.09 10.24
C LEU A 164 5.12 -6.54 8.77
N ALA A 165 4.95 -7.84 8.53
CA ALA A 165 4.84 -8.41 7.19
C ALA A 165 3.59 -7.89 6.45
N HIS A 166 2.44 -7.90 7.12
CA HIS A 166 1.20 -7.40 6.56
C HIS A 166 1.24 -5.88 6.34
N MET A 167 1.81 -5.12 7.28
CA MET A 167 2.04 -3.68 7.14
C MET A 167 2.93 -3.37 5.93
N TYR A 168 4.02 -4.13 5.76
CA TYR A 168 4.92 -4.00 4.63
C TYR A 168 4.20 -4.26 3.30
N VAL A 169 3.49 -5.39 3.18
CA VAL A 169 2.81 -5.79 1.95
C VAL A 169 1.67 -4.83 1.58
N ARG A 170 0.94 -4.29 2.56
CA ARG A 170 -0.23 -3.44 2.28
C ARG A 170 0.12 -1.96 2.21
N TYR A 171 0.61 -1.38 3.28
CA TYR A 171 0.83 0.07 3.32
C TYR A 171 1.95 0.55 2.40
N LEU A 172 3.06 -0.20 2.29
CA LEU A 172 4.11 0.17 1.34
C LEU A 172 3.66 0.00 -0.12
N ALA A 173 2.89 -1.03 -0.45
CA ALA A 173 2.35 -1.18 -1.80
C ALA A 173 1.43 0.00 -2.17
N ASP A 174 0.59 0.47 -1.23
CA ASP A 174 -0.25 1.64 -1.43
C ASP A 174 0.57 2.93 -1.60
N LEU A 175 1.63 3.07 -0.79
CA LEU A 175 2.54 4.21 -0.89
C LEU A 175 3.32 4.20 -2.22
N PHE A 176 3.77 3.05 -2.70
CA PHE A 176 4.53 2.97 -3.96
C PHE A 176 3.65 3.09 -5.19
N GLY A 177 2.54 2.37 -5.25
CA GLY A 177 1.73 2.19 -6.46
C GLY A 177 0.25 2.47 -6.31
N GLY A 178 -0.35 2.17 -5.16
CA GLY A 178 -1.79 2.24 -4.95
C GLY A 178 -2.38 3.61 -5.28
N SER A 179 -1.78 4.67 -4.77
CA SER A 179 -2.24 6.04 -5.03
C SER A 179 -2.22 6.45 -6.52
N MET A 180 -1.42 5.78 -7.36
CA MET A 180 -1.38 6.03 -8.81
C MET A 180 -2.58 5.42 -9.54
N LEU A 181 -3.29 4.50 -8.93
CA LEU A 181 -4.43 3.80 -9.52
C LEU A 181 -5.76 4.56 -9.37
N GLY A 182 -5.82 5.59 -8.52
CA GLY A 182 -7.05 6.36 -8.27
C GLY A 182 -7.59 7.01 -9.54
N LYS A 183 -6.81 7.88 -10.17
CA LYS A 183 -7.23 8.57 -11.41
C LYS A 183 -7.60 7.60 -12.55
N PRO A 184 -6.81 6.56 -12.87
CA PRO A 184 -7.23 5.53 -13.83
C PRO A 184 -8.58 4.88 -13.48
N THR A 185 -8.81 4.54 -12.21
CA THR A 185 -10.06 3.95 -11.74
C THR A 185 -11.24 4.91 -11.95
N GLU A 186 -11.10 6.15 -11.52
CA GLU A 186 -12.14 7.18 -11.67
C GLU A 186 -12.50 7.42 -13.14
N LEU A 187 -11.50 7.53 -14.02
CA LEU A 187 -11.71 7.67 -15.46
C LEU A 187 -12.44 6.46 -16.08
N ALA A 188 -12.04 5.24 -15.71
CA ALA A 188 -12.66 4.03 -16.24
C ALA A 188 -14.12 3.87 -15.79
N LEU A 189 -14.44 4.30 -14.57
CA LEU A 189 -15.78 4.19 -13.98
C LEU A 189 -16.66 5.43 -14.21
N GLY A 190 -16.13 6.48 -14.85
CA GLY A 190 -16.84 7.74 -15.04
C GLY A 190 -17.21 8.42 -13.71
N LEU A 191 -16.26 8.44 -12.77
CA LEU A 191 -16.39 9.10 -11.48
C LEU A 191 -15.76 10.49 -11.51
N GLU A 192 -16.14 11.32 -10.57
CA GLU A 192 -15.50 12.62 -10.35
C GLU A 192 -14.06 12.44 -9.84
N ALA A 193 -13.20 13.40 -10.13
CA ALA A 193 -11.82 13.37 -9.69
C ALA A 193 -11.73 13.42 -8.15
N ASN A 194 -10.88 12.60 -7.57
CA ASN A 194 -10.66 12.45 -6.13
C ASN A 194 -11.91 11.98 -5.35
N SER A 195 -12.85 11.32 -6.03
CA SER A 195 -14.04 10.76 -5.38
C SER A 195 -13.74 9.49 -4.58
N LEU A 196 -12.70 8.72 -4.97
CA LEU A 196 -12.27 7.52 -4.29
C LEU A 196 -11.23 7.84 -3.20
N LYS A 197 -11.66 7.76 -1.94
CA LYS A 197 -10.86 8.12 -0.76
C LYS A 197 -9.71 7.14 -0.49
N PHE A 198 -9.90 5.87 -0.81
CA PHE A 198 -8.85 4.85 -0.65
C PHE A 198 -7.55 5.23 -1.35
N TYR A 199 -7.65 5.76 -2.56
CA TYR A 199 -6.48 6.17 -3.34
C TYR A 199 -5.95 7.56 -2.99
N THR A 200 -6.71 8.33 -2.22
CA THR A 200 -6.34 9.70 -1.82
C THR A 200 -5.51 9.64 -0.53
N PRO A 201 -4.39 10.37 -0.43
CA PRO A 201 -3.66 10.49 0.83
C PRO A 201 -4.52 11.17 1.90
N ASN A 202 -4.42 10.70 3.15
CA ASN A 202 -5.24 11.21 4.26
C ASN A 202 -5.02 12.71 4.57
N ASN A 203 -3.93 13.31 4.10
CA ASN A 203 -3.49 14.68 4.46
C ASN A 203 -3.71 15.75 3.38
N GLY A 204 -4.67 15.56 2.44
CA GLY A 204 -5.18 16.62 1.55
C GLY A 204 -4.38 16.86 0.23
N PRO A 205 -4.84 17.82 -0.61
CA PRO A 205 -4.59 17.82 -2.05
C PRO A 205 -3.49 18.78 -2.53
N HIS A 206 -2.22 18.61 -2.16
CA HIS A 206 -1.14 19.37 -2.81
C HIS A 206 -0.14 18.42 -3.50
N GLU A 207 -0.28 18.23 -4.83
CA GLU A 207 0.50 17.27 -5.63
C GLU A 207 2.04 17.36 -5.45
N LEU A 208 2.59 18.54 -5.25
CA LEU A 208 4.03 18.73 -5.06
C LEU A 208 4.49 18.46 -3.63
N MET A 209 3.70 18.85 -2.63
CA MET A 209 3.95 18.49 -1.22
C MET A 209 3.78 16.98 -1.00
N ILE A 210 2.79 16.37 -1.64
CA ILE A 210 2.53 14.93 -1.55
C ILE A 210 3.76 14.11 -1.98
N LYS A 211 4.42 14.46 -3.08
CA LYS A 211 5.57 13.67 -3.58
C LYS A 211 6.78 13.74 -2.64
N TYR A 212 7.08 14.90 -2.09
CA TYR A 212 8.21 15.08 -1.18
C TYR A 212 7.94 14.41 0.17
N HIS A 213 6.78 14.65 0.76
CA HIS A 213 6.36 14.00 2.00
C HIS A 213 6.24 12.48 1.85
N LYS A 214 5.77 12.00 0.69
CA LYS A 214 5.68 10.58 0.40
C LYS A 214 7.04 9.87 0.47
N LEU A 215 8.09 10.45 -0.12
CA LEU A 215 9.43 9.84 -0.09
C LEU A 215 10.01 9.84 1.34
N GLN A 216 9.86 10.93 2.07
CA GLN A 216 10.27 11.00 3.48
C GLN A 216 9.49 10.01 4.34
N PHE A 217 8.19 9.86 4.08
CA PHE A 217 7.36 8.89 4.79
C PHE A 217 7.79 7.45 4.51
N ILE A 218 8.11 7.11 3.27
CA ILE A 218 8.63 5.79 2.90
C ILE A 218 9.96 5.51 3.60
N GLU A 219 10.88 6.48 3.62
CA GLU A 219 12.16 6.38 4.33
C GLU A 219 11.94 6.15 5.83
N MET A 220 11.07 6.95 6.44
CA MET A 220 10.70 6.80 7.85
C MET A 220 10.06 5.43 8.13
N PHE A 221 9.21 4.93 7.23
CA PHE A 221 8.60 3.61 7.36
C PHE A 221 9.65 2.50 7.36
N TYR A 222 10.63 2.57 6.45
CA TYR A 222 11.76 1.61 6.43
C TYR A 222 12.61 1.69 7.69
N ASP A 223 12.89 2.89 8.19
CA ASP A 223 13.65 3.07 9.43
C ASP A 223 12.95 2.44 10.65
N GLU A 224 11.64 2.67 10.80
CA GLU A 224 10.87 2.07 11.90
C GLU A 224 10.77 0.55 11.77
N LEU A 225 10.59 0.04 10.55
CA LEU A 225 10.61 -1.40 10.26
C LEU A 225 11.95 -2.03 10.65
N ASN A 226 13.07 -1.38 10.30
CA ASN A 226 14.41 -1.84 10.66
C ASN A 226 14.68 -1.79 12.16
N LYS A 227 14.16 -0.77 12.87
CA LYS A 227 14.23 -0.69 14.35
C LYS A 227 13.48 -1.86 14.99
N CYS A 228 12.32 -2.25 14.44
CA CYS A 228 11.64 -3.46 14.89
C CYS A 228 12.48 -4.72 14.63
N GLY A 229 13.06 -4.85 13.45
CA GLY A 229 13.86 -6.01 13.05
C GLY A 229 15.21 -6.14 13.76
N HIS A 230 15.79 -5.03 14.23
CA HIS A 230 17.13 -5.01 14.84
C HIS A 230 17.23 -5.86 16.13
N GLU A 231 16.15 -5.94 16.90
CA GLU A 231 16.12 -6.73 18.15
C GLU A 231 15.59 -8.14 17.94
N MET A 232 15.19 -8.50 16.74
CA MET A 232 14.73 -9.84 16.42
C MET A 232 15.94 -10.78 16.22
N THR A 233 15.79 -12.04 16.65
CA THR A 233 16.71 -13.09 16.22
C THR A 233 16.61 -13.31 14.71
N ALA A 234 17.62 -13.95 14.11
CA ALA A 234 17.60 -14.26 12.68
C ALA A 234 16.39 -15.13 12.32
N GLU A 235 16.07 -16.11 13.17
CA GLU A 235 14.92 -17.01 12.99
C GLU A 235 13.62 -16.22 13.02
N ARG A 236 13.49 -15.22 13.93
CA ARG A 236 12.29 -14.40 14.01
C ARG A 236 12.12 -13.51 12.79
N ARG A 237 13.19 -12.88 12.29
CA ARG A 237 13.14 -12.14 11.02
C ARG A 237 12.73 -13.03 9.87
N GLN A 238 13.25 -14.25 9.80
CA GLN A 238 12.87 -15.21 8.78
C GLN A 238 11.37 -15.56 8.80
N LEU A 239 10.76 -15.66 9.99
CA LEU A 239 9.31 -15.84 10.12
C LEU A 239 8.53 -14.63 9.59
N VAL A 240 8.98 -13.39 9.85
CA VAL A 240 8.38 -12.19 9.29
C VAL A 240 8.46 -12.19 7.76
N VAL A 241 9.61 -12.61 7.19
CA VAL A 241 9.78 -12.72 5.74
C VAL A 241 8.85 -13.78 5.13
N GLN A 242 8.72 -14.94 5.77
CA GLN A 242 7.78 -15.98 5.33
C GLN A 242 6.32 -15.53 5.41
N GLU A 243 5.97 -14.82 6.47
CA GLU A 243 4.62 -14.24 6.59
C GLU A 243 4.34 -13.18 5.52
N ALA A 244 5.37 -12.43 5.06
CA ALA A 244 5.22 -11.48 3.97
C ALA A 244 4.93 -12.17 2.63
N ILE A 245 5.55 -13.32 2.36
CA ILE A 245 5.24 -14.14 1.18
C ILE A 245 3.78 -14.60 1.23
N LEU A 246 3.33 -15.08 2.40
CA LEU A 246 1.94 -15.49 2.60
C LEU A 246 0.97 -14.31 2.43
N ALA A 247 1.26 -13.17 3.05
CA ALA A 247 0.44 -11.96 2.93
C ALA A 247 0.33 -11.48 1.48
N PHE A 248 1.42 -11.53 0.71
CA PHE A 248 1.43 -11.19 -0.70
C PHE A 248 0.54 -12.14 -1.52
N LYS A 249 0.65 -13.45 -1.29
CA LYS A 249 -0.19 -14.46 -1.94
C LYS A 249 -1.68 -14.24 -1.64
N LEU A 250 -2.03 -14.08 -0.36
CA LEU A 250 -3.41 -13.83 0.06
C LEU A 250 -3.97 -12.54 -0.54
N ASN A 251 -3.13 -11.51 -0.68
CA ASN A 251 -3.52 -10.29 -1.36
C ASN A 251 -3.78 -10.53 -2.87
N ALA A 252 -2.96 -11.35 -3.54
CA ALA A 252 -3.18 -11.72 -4.94
C ALA A 252 -4.48 -12.50 -5.12
N ASP A 253 -4.80 -13.40 -4.20
CA ASP A 253 -6.03 -14.20 -4.22
C ASP A 253 -7.30 -13.31 -4.24
N ILE A 254 -7.32 -12.18 -3.53
CA ILE A 254 -8.45 -11.21 -3.57
C ILE A 254 -8.76 -10.74 -4.99
N PHE A 255 -7.74 -10.58 -5.82
CA PHE A 255 -7.91 -10.11 -7.18
C PHE A 255 -8.25 -11.21 -8.18
N THR A 256 -7.99 -12.49 -7.86
CA THR A 256 -8.08 -13.61 -8.79
C THR A 256 -9.24 -14.57 -8.54
N GLU A 257 -9.80 -14.61 -7.35
CA GLU A 257 -10.77 -15.61 -6.91
C GLU A 257 -12.11 -15.60 -7.67
N ARG A 258 -12.40 -14.54 -8.42
CA ARG A 258 -13.69 -14.40 -9.09
C ARG A 258 -13.74 -15.03 -10.47
N GLU A 259 -14.90 -15.60 -10.80
CA GLU A 259 -15.24 -16.04 -12.15
C GLU A 259 -15.19 -14.89 -13.16
N GLY A 260 -14.97 -15.20 -14.42
CA GLY A 260 -14.91 -14.21 -15.50
C GLY A 260 -13.71 -13.27 -15.45
N PHE A 261 -12.61 -13.72 -14.84
CA PHE A 261 -11.41 -12.92 -14.62
C PHE A 261 -10.85 -12.30 -15.93
N LEU A 262 -10.69 -13.08 -16.98
CA LEU A 262 -10.12 -12.59 -18.25
C LEU A 262 -11.08 -11.68 -19.01
N SER A 263 -12.36 -12.02 -19.10
CA SER A 263 -13.37 -11.18 -19.80
C SER A 263 -13.55 -9.84 -19.08
N GLY A 264 -13.58 -9.84 -17.75
CA GLY A 264 -13.62 -8.63 -16.96
C GLY A 264 -12.37 -7.76 -17.13
N ALA A 265 -11.17 -8.36 -17.19
CA ALA A 265 -9.94 -7.64 -17.43
C ALA A 265 -9.90 -6.98 -18.83
N LEU A 266 -10.38 -7.65 -19.86
CA LEU A 266 -10.52 -7.07 -21.21
C LEU A 266 -11.46 -5.87 -21.21
N LEU A 267 -12.64 -6.01 -20.60
CA LEU A 267 -13.62 -4.93 -20.50
C LEU A 267 -13.05 -3.72 -19.72
N GLY A 268 -12.38 -3.97 -18.62
CA GLY A 268 -11.73 -2.92 -17.82
C GLY A 268 -10.64 -2.19 -18.61
N GLY A 269 -9.82 -2.92 -19.38
CA GLY A 269 -8.84 -2.34 -20.28
C GLY A 269 -9.46 -1.40 -21.32
N CYS A 270 -10.57 -1.83 -21.97
CA CYS A 270 -11.31 -0.98 -22.90
C CYS A 270 -11.86 0.29 -22.23
N LYS A 271 -12.39 0.18 -21.00
CA LYS A 271 -12.90 1.33 -20.25
C LYS A 271 -11.80 2.31 -19.85
N LEU A 272 -10.64 1.83 -19.45
CA LEU A 272 -9.47 2.69 -19.18
C LEU A 272 -9.08 3.51 -20.40
N VAL A 273 -8.93 2.86 -21.55
CA VAL A 273 -8.58 3.55 -22.81
C VAL A 273 -9.66 4.58 -23.16
N SER A 274 -10.93 4.19 -23.11
CA SER A 274 -12.05 5.10 -23.40
C SER A 274 -12.11 6.30 -22.45
N GLY A 275 -11.89 6.08 -21.15
CA GLY A 275 -11.86 7.14 -20.14
C GLY A 275 -10.73 8.14 -20.39
N TYR A 276 -9.52 7.66 -20.71
CA TYR A 276 -8.40 8.53 -21.08
C TYR A 276 -8.67 9.33 -22.36
N LEU A 277 -9.23 8.72 -23.39
CA LEU A 277 -9.57 9.44 -24.64
C LEU A 277 -10.59 10.54 -24.39
N LYS A 278 -11.63 10.27 -23.60
CA LYS A 278 -12.62 11.29 -23.21
C LYS A 278 -11.99 12.45 -22.44
N SER A 279 -11.10 12.14 -21.48
CA SER A 279 -10.36 13.16 -20.70
C SER A 279 -9.49 14.04 -21.61
N LEU A 280 -8.82 13.47 -22.60
CA LEU A 280 -8.01 14.24 -23.56
C LEU A 280 -8.87 15.15 -24.46
N MET A 281 -10.06 14.69 -24.85
CA MET A 281 -10.98 15.50 -25.66
C MET A 281 -11.57 16.67 -24.85
N SER A 282 -11.88 16.48 -23.56
CA SER A 282 -12.42 17.54 -22.69
C SER A 282 -11.42 18.63 -22.35
N LEU A 283 -10.11 18.40 -22.54
CA LEU A 283 -9.06 19.41 -22.37
C LEU A 283 -8.85 20.30 -23.59
N ARG A 284 -9.53 20.03 -24.71
CA ARG A 284 -9.43 20.78 -25.96
C ARG A 284 -10.57 21.79 -26.19
N TYR A 285 -11.50 21.85 -25.29
CA TYR A 285 -12.62 22.81 -25.23
C TYR A 285 -12.57 23.59 -23.93
#